data_89bf575f099ef08b1a4cc7aaf1d371b0
#
_entry.id   89bf575f099ef08b1a4cc7aaf1d371b0
#
_cell.length_a   1.000
_cell.length_b   1.000
_cell.length_c   1.000
_cell.angle_alpha   90.00
_cell.angle_beta   90.00
_cell.angle_gamma   90.00
#
_symmetry.space_group_name_H-M   'P 1'
#
loop_
_entity.id
_entity.type
_entity.pdbx_description
1 polymer ?
#
loop_
_entity_poly.entity_id
_entity_poly.type
_entity_poly.pdbx_seq_one_letter_code
_entity_poly.pdbx_strand_id
1 'polypeptide(L)'
;MTTGAVACSPGEKSAADKLDKAFDRLGEDKAVSLEIALDASADEIHTALKDGKDGLDREDAEVLAGLKLSYGISSSKPLKTEDKKNADVNVSVKLSKKSGGELLEFRSLDKRAYVRADIKAIGGMKKPGSAKERAEKHDFDEMIRRADELPPSMGAFRDVLKGEWVSMNSKDFEELSKKAREKNGGSPKDMDKKTEKQFSDALRKALTENSHIKETGSKNGADHIEVTVSARKAAKDLKEALKPIESQLSAAGKGKKLPDPNEVPDQDVVFDVALKGGRLSTISYDAGRLDKDVHGKLPVTIGFGGKPGPVTAPSGAKELKPQELLGAIMGLAAEKDNNLSL
;
A
#
# COMPACT_ATOMS: atom_id res chain seq x y z
N MET A 1 -23.51 -11.49 -38.00
CA MET A 1 -23.30 -11.20 -36.60
C MET A 1 -23.11 -12.51 -35.86
N THR A 2 -21.88 -12.97 -35.75
CA THR A 2 -21.53 -14.18 -34.97
C THR A 2 -21.04 -13.72 -33.61
N THR A 3 -21.90 -13.86 -32.60
CA THR A 3 -21.55 -13.76 -31.20
C THR A 3 -20.60 -14.91 -30.89
N GLY A 4 -19.31 -14.62 -30.89
CA GLY A 4 -18.29 -15.56 -30.42
C GLY A 4 -18.45 -15.76 -28.90
N ALA A 5 -19.15 -16.82 -28.51
CA ALA A 5 -19.03 -17.38 -27.21
C ALA A 5 -17.62 -17.93 -27.09
N VAL A 6 -16.78 -17.30 -26.30
CA VAL A 6 -15.48 -17.85 -25.90
C VAL A 6 -15.79 -19.06 -25.03
N ALA A 7 -15.79 -20.24 -25.63
CA ALA A 7 -15.91 -21.49 -24.90
C ALA A 7 -14.58 -21.70 -24.17
N CYS A 8 -14.56 -21.45 -22.85
CA CYS A 8 -13.43 -21.83 -22.02
C CYS A 8 -13.14 -23.32 -22.19
N SER A 9 -11.88 -23.68 -22.42
CA SER A 9 -11.45 -25.07 -22.46
C SER A 9 -11.69 -25.73 -21.09
N PRO A 10 -11.86 -27.07 -21.00
CA PRO A 10 -12.03 -27.75 -19.71
C PRO A 10 -10.91 -27.46 -18.71
N GLY A 11 -9.68 -27.24 -19.17
CA GLY A 11 -8.53 -26.88 -18.34
C GLY A 11 -8.61 -25.44 -17.79
N GLU A 12 -9.09 -24.47 -18.59
CA GLU A 12 -9.31 -23.10 -18.15
C GLU A 12 -10.39 -22.99 -17.06
N LYS A 13 -11.47 -23.75 -17.18
CA LYS A 13 -12.51 -23.84 -16.17
C LYS A 13 -11.99 -24.40 -14.85
N SER A 14 -11.14 -25.45 -14.91
CA SER A 14 -10.52 -26.02 -13.73
C SER A 14 -9.59 -25.02 -13.01
N ALA A 15 -8.79 -24.27 -13.77
CA ALA A 15 -7.88 -23.25 -13.23
C ALA A 15 -8.66 -22.11 -12.56
N ALA A 16 -9.72 -21.61 -13.21
CA ALA A 16 -10.59 -20.57 -12.68
C ALA A 16 -11.27 -21.03 -11.38
N ASP A 17 -11.80 -22.25 -11.34
CA ASP A 17 -12.43 -22.83 -10.14
C ASP A 17 -11.43 -22.97 -8.97
N LYS A 18 -10.16 -23.29 -9.26
CA LYS A 18 -9.09 -23.32 -8.23
C LYS A 18 -8.80 -21.95 -7.67
N LEU A 19 -8.71 -20.94 -8.53
CA LEU A 19 -8.50 -19.54 -8.13
C LEU A 19 -9.66 -19.04 -7.28
N ASP A 20 -10.90 -19.20 -7.73
CA ASP A 20 -12.09 -18.78 -6.99
C ASP A 20 -12.11 -19.40 -5.60
N LYS A 21 -11.87 -20.70 -5.48
CA LYS A 21 -11.78 -21.39 -4.18
C LYS A 21 -10.63 -20.85 -3.31
N ALA A 22 -9.50 -20.50 -3.91
CA ALA A 22 -8.37 -19.96 -3.16
C ALA A 22 -8.66 -18.55 -2.61
N PHE A 23 -9.33 -17.70 -3.40
CA PHE A 23 -9.80 -16.38 -2.94
C PHE A 23 -10.92 -16.50 -1.90
N ASP A 24 -11.88 -17.40 -2.08
CA ASP A 24 -12.94 -17.64 -1.10
C ASP A 24 -12.37 -18.04 0.26
N ARG A 25 -11.32 -18.88 0.28
CA ARG A 25 -10.63 -19.27 1.52
C ARG A 25 -9.99 -18.10 2.25
N LEU A 26 -9.49 -17.07 1.54
CA LEU A 26 -9.03 -15.84 2.21
C LEU A 26 -10.16 -15.15 2.98
N GLY A 27 -11.36 -15.13 2.41
CA GLY A 27 -12.53 -14.56 3.08
C GLY A 27 -13.01 -15.40 4.27
N GLU A 28 -12.74 -16.71 4.29
CA GLU A 28 -13.07 -17.62 5.40
C GLU A 28 -12.15 -17.48 6.60
N ASP A 29 -10.95 -16.99 6.37
CA ASP A 29 -10.00 -16.74 7.45
C ASP A 29 -10.43 -15.52 8.29
N LYS A 30 -10.09 -15.55 9.59
CA LYS A 30 -10.26 -14.42 10.50
C LYS A 30 -9.12 -13.42 10.41
N ALA A 31 -8.02 -13.80 9.79
CA ALA A 31 -6.88 -12.95 9.58
C ALA A 31 -6.19 -13.30 8.27
N VAL A 32 -5.76 -12.25 7.55
CA VAL A 32 -4.97 -12.35 6.31
C VAL A 32 -3.80 -11.41 6.43
N SER A 33 -2.63 -11.84 5.97
CA SER A 33 -1.49 -10.96 5.78
C SER A 33 -0.95 -11.10 4.36
N LEU A 34 -0.47 -10.02 3.82
CA LEU A 34 0.23 -10.00 2.55
C LEU A 34 1.51 -9.16 2.67
N GLU A 35 2.49 -9.51 1.87
CA GLU A 35 3.76 -8.80 1.77
C GLU A 35 4.00 -8.47 0.30
N ILE A 36 4.27 -7.20 0.02
CA ILE A 36 4.51 -6.68 -1.33
C ILE A 36 5.97 -6.25 -1.43
N ALA A 37 6.66 -6.74 -2.44
CA ALA A 37 8.04 -6.38 -2.72
C ALA A 37 8.29 -6.26 -4.22
N LEU A 38 9.26 -5.43 -4.60
CA LEU A 38 9.82 -5.42 -5.95
C LEU A 38 10.91 -6.51 -6.03
N ASP A 39 10.76 -7.47 -6.92
CA ASP A 39 11.78 -8.52 -7.17
C ASP A 39 12.75 -8.08 -8.28
N ALA A 40 13.27 -6.87 -8.12
CA ALA A 40 14.20 -6.24 -9.04
C ALA A 40 15.39 -5.69 -8.28
N SER A 41 16.55 -5.68 -8.93
CA SER A 41 17.73 -4.99 -8.45
C SER A 41 17.58 -3.47 -8.55
N ALA A 42 18.42 -2.73 -7.83
CA ALA A 42 18.43 -1.26 -7.91
C ALA A 42 18.68 -0.77 -9.33
N ASP A 43 19.55 -1.45 -10.11
CA ASP A 43 19.84 -1.08 -11.50
C ASP A 43 18.66 -1.30 -12.42
N GLU A 44 17.89 -2.38 -12.23
CA GLU A 44 16.66 -2.64 -13.00
C GLU A 44 15.58 -1.61 -12.65
N ILE A 45 15.38 -1.30 -11.37
CA ILE A 45 14.42 -0.28 -10.91
C ILE A 45 14.80 1.11 -11.46
N HIS A 46 16.07 1.50 -11.34
CA HIS A 46 16.54 2.77 -11.88
C HIS A 46 16.35 2.84 -13.40
N THR A 47 16.73 1.78 -14.13
CA THR A 47 16.52 1.73 -15.59
C THR A 47 15.05 1.84 -15.96
N ALA A 48 14.15 1.20 -15.20
CA ALA A 48 12.73 1.23 -15.46
C ALA A 48 12.09 2.60 -15.17
N LEU A 49 12.57 3.35 -14.18
CA LEU A 49 11.89 4.54 -13.65
C LEU A 49 12.64 5.86 -13.84
N LYS A 50 13.89 5.87 -14.33
CA LYS A 50 14.72 7.09 -14.48
C LYS A 50 14.12 8.14 -15.42
N ASP A 51 13.42 7.71 -16.46
CA ASP A 51 12.83 8.58 -17.48
C ASP A 51 11.37 8.94 -17.20
N GLY A 52 10.82 8.46 -16.07
CA GLY A 52 9.46 8.77 -15.63
C GLY A 52 9.30 10.24 -15.22
N LYS A 53 8.06 10.66 -15.05
CA LYS A 53 7.66 12.06 -14.77
C LYS A 53 8.34 12.68 -13.54
N ASP A 54 8.71 11.85 -12.56
CA ASP A 54 9.39 12.24 -11.32
C ASP A 54 10.81 11.60 -11.21
N GLY A 55 11.43 11.27 -12.33
CA GLY A 55 12.75 10.69 -12.56
C GLY A 55 13.44 10.11 -11.32
N LEU A 56 13.42 8.80 -11.16
CA LEU A 56 14.00 8.13 -9.99
C LEU A 56 15.54 8.09 -10.11
N ASP A 57 16.26 8.62 -9.13
CA ASP A 57 17.70 8.49 -9.08
C ASP A 57 18.12 7.08 -8.60
N ARG A 58 19.43 6.76 -8.75
CA ARG A 58 19.96 5.45 -8.40
C ARG A 58 19.86 5.16 -6.89
N GLU A 59 20.04 6.17 -6.05
CA GLU A 59 19.93 5.99 -4.59
C GLU A 59 18.49 5.68 -4.17
N ASP A 60 17.52 6.36 -4.78
CA ASP A 60 16.10 6.05 -4.57
C ASP A 60 15.76 4.63 -5.05
N ALA A 61 16.35 4.19 -6.16
CA ALA A 61 16.19 2.83 -6.64
C ALA A 61 16.81 1.80 -5.68
N GLU A 62 17.97 2.07 -5.09
CA GLU A 62 18.58 1.22 -4.05
C GLU A 62 17.69 1.13 -2.81
N VAL A 63 17.10 2.24 -2.39
CA VAL A 63 16.13 2.27 -1.29
C VAL A 63 14.92 1.41 -1.64
N LEU A 64 14.28 1.61 -2.79
CA LEU A 64 13.10 0.85 -3.21
C LEU A 64 13.39 -0.66 -3.35
N ALA A 65 14.54 -1.02 -3.92
CA ALA A 65 14.97 -2.41 -4.06
C ALA A 65 15.07 -3.12 -2.70
N GLY A 66 15.47 -2.38 -1.67
CA GLY A 66 15.64 -2.86 -0.30
C GLY A 66 14.37 -2.92 0.54
N LEU A 67 13.24 -2.41 0.07
CA LEU A 67 12.00 -2.28 0.84
C LEU A 67 10.99 -3.38 0.58
N LYS A 68 10.16 -3.63 1.58
CA LYS A 68 8.94 -4.42 1.50
C LYS A 68 7.83 -3.80 2.34
N LEU A 69 6.61 -3.91 1.84
CA LEU A 69 5.40 -3.46 2.51
C LEU A 69 4.61 -4.68 2.96
N SER A 70 4.28 -4.75 4.25
CA SER A 70 3.41 -5.79 4.79
C SER A 70 2.08 -5.18 5.19
N TYR A 71 1.01 -5.86 4.87
CA TYR A 71 -0.36 -5.51 5.25
C TYR A 71 -0.99 -6.68 5.99
N GLY A 72 -1.62 -6.42 7.11
CA GLY A 72 -2.33 -7.40 7.91
C GLY A 72 -3.75 -6.91 8.21
N ILE A 73 -4.69 -7.82 8.13
CA ILE A 73 -6.08 -7.59 8.52
C ILE A 73 -6.53 -8.74 9.40
N SER A 74 -7.25 -8.45 10.48
CA SER A 74 -7.84 -9.47 11.34
C SER A 74 -9.18 -9.03 11.90
N SER A 75 -10.03 -10.00 12.23
CA SER A 75 -11.35 -9.80 12.78
C SER A 75 -11.71 -10.93 13.76
N SER A 76 -12.68 -10.70 14.61
CA SER A 76 -13.25 -11.71 15.51
C SER A 76 -14.02 -12.83 14.76
N LYS A 77 -14.52 -12.49 13.55
CA LYS A 77 -15.28 -13.38 12.65
C LYS A 77 -14.53 -13.58 11.32
N PRO A 78 -14.95 -14.55 10.48
CA PRO A 78 -14.46 -14.67 9.12
C PRO A 78 -14.63 -13.36 8.34
N LEU A 79 -13.58 -12.94 7.62
CA LEU A 79 -13.55 -11.64 6.93
C LEU A 79 -14.71 -11.43 5.95
N LYS A 80 -15.17 -12.51 5.30
CA LYS A 80 -16.32 -12.46 4.38
C LYS A 80 -17.67 -12.20 5.07
N THR A 81 -17.77 -12.45 6.39
CA THR A 81 -19.01 -12.27 7.16
C THR A 81 -19.08 -10.94 7.91
N GLU A 82 -17.99 -10.16 7.89
CA GLU A 82 -17.98 -8.86 8.55
C GLU A 82 -18.88 -7.85 7.84
N ASP A 83 -19.85 -7.29 8.58
CA ASP A 83 -20.61 -6.14 8.09
C ASP A 83 -19.71 -4.90 8.14
N LYS A 84 -19.39 -4.35 6.99
CA LYS A 84 -18.51 -3.18 6.83
C LYS A 84 -18.92 -1.96 7.68
N LYS A 85 -20.17 -1.88 8.15
CA LYS A 85 -20.64 -0.79 9.03
C LYS A 85 -20.20 -0.94 10.48
N ASN A 86 -20.06 -2.20 10.94
CA ASN A 86 -19.76 -2.55 12.32
C ASN A 86 -18.56 -3.52 12.37
N ALA A 87 -17.76 -3.52 11.32
CA ALA A 87 -16.64 -4.43 11.23
C ALA A 87 -15.64 -4.15 12.35
N ASP A 88 -15.51 -5.11 13.22
CA ASP A 88 -14.47 -5.16 14.26
C ASP A 88 -13.15 -5.61 13.60
N VAL A 89 -12.73 -4.82 12.58
CA VAL A 89 -11.60 -5.14 11.75
C VAL A 89 -10.38 -4.40 12.24
N ASN A 90 -9.36 -5.16 12.59
CA ASN A 90 -8.07 -4.65 12.98
C ASN A 90 -7.14 -4.67 11.77
N VAL A 91 -6.38 -3.61 11.56
CA VAL A 91 -5.47 -3.44 10.42
C VAL A 91 -4.07 -3.16 10.91
N SER A 92 -3.07 -3.73 10.23
CA SER A 92 -1.67 -3.34 10.38
C SER A 92 -1.04 -3.08 9.02
N VAL A 93 -0.19 -2.05 8.94
CA VAL A 93 0.62 -1.72 7.77
C VAL A 93 2.04 -1.53 8.26
N LYS A 94 3.00 -2.22 7.62
CA LYS A 94 4.40 -2.17 8.02
C LYS A 94 5.29 -1.98 6.81
N LEU A 95 6.16 -0.98 6.87
CA LEU A 95 7.26 -0.79 5.94
C LEU A 95 8.54 -1.31 6.59
N SER A 96 9.26 -2.19 5.93
CA SER A 96 10.47 -2.82 6.45
C SER A 96 11.55 -2.92 5.37
N LYS A 97 12.79 -3.07 5.79
CA LYS A 97 13.86 -3.50 4.89
C LYS A 97 13.73 -5.01 4.63
N LYS A 98 14.03 -5.45 3.41
CA LYS A 98 14.11 -6.89 3.07
C LYS A 98 15.19 -7.61 3.90
N SER A 99 16.26 -6.91 4.22
CA SER A 99 17.35 -7.40 5.08
C SER A 99 16.99 -7.51 6.57
N GLY A 100 15.77 -7.09 6.94
CA GLY A 100 15.32 -6.97 8.32
C GLY A 100 15.39 -5.54 8.85
N GLY A 101 14.64 -5.27 9.90
CA GLY A 101 14.45 -3.93 10.48
C GLY A 101 13.17 -3.25 10.00
N GLU A 102 12.34 -2.89 10.96
CA GLU A 102 11.07 -2.21 10.74
C GLU A 102 11.32 -0.71 10.70
N LEU A 103 10.84 -0.04 9.64
CA LEU A 103 11.00 1.39 9.45
C LEU A 103 9.79 2.17 9.95
N LEU A 104 8.59 1.68 9.61
CA LEU A 104 7.32 2.28 9.99
C LEU A 104 6.31 1.17 10.23
N GLU A 105 5.55 1.27 11.31
CA GLU A 105 4.42 0.41 11.55
C GLU A 105 3.22 1.23 12.01
N PHE A 106 2.08 0.96 11.40
CA PHE A 106 0.78 1.49 11.75
C PHE A 106 -0.15 0.34 12.13
N ARG A 107 -0.91 0.49 13.21
CA ARG A 107 -2.00 -0.42 13.56
C ARG A 107 -3.26 0.37 13.87
N SER A 108 -4.39 -0.15 13.44
CA SER A 108 -5.71 0.38 13.79
C SER A 108 -6.54 -0.75 14.38
N LEU A 109 -6.92 -0.61 15.65
CA LEU A 109 -7.74 -1.59 16.40
C LEU A 109 -8.36 -0.91 17.61
N ASP A 110 -9.51 -1.41 18.04
CA ASP A 110 -10.22 -0.95 19.25
C ASP A 110 -10.42 0.58 19.29
N LYS A 111 -10.77 1.16 18.14
CA LYS A 111 -10.97 2.61 17.97
C LYS A 111 -9.73 3.45 18.33
N ARG A 112 -8.54 2.86 18.19
CA ARG A 112 -7.26 3.53 18.37
C ARG A 112 -6.36 3.28 17.15
N ALA A 113 -5.60 4.30 16.80
CA ALA A 113 -4.48 4.22 15.88
C ALA A 113 -3.18 4.16 16.68
N TYR A 114 -2.27 3.30 16.27
CA TYR A 114 -0.94 3.14 16.84
C TYR A 114 0.08 3.34 15.76
N VAL A 115 1.13 4.09 16.05
CA VAL A 115 2.21 4.37 15.09
C VAL A 115 3.54 4.20 15.78
N ARG A 116 4.48 3.62 15.07
CA ARG A 116 5.89 3.57 15.43
C ARG A 116 6.72 3.80 14.16
N ALA A 117 7.79 4.60 14.27
CA ALA A 117 8.70 4.85 13.16
C ALA A 117 10.14 4.85 13.66
N ASP A 118 11.02 4.11 13.00
CA ASP A 118 12.46 4.22 13.20
C ASP A 118 12.97 5.42 12.38
N ILE A 119 12.80 6.61 12.98
CA ILE A 119 13.12 7.89 12.35
C ILE A 119 14.60 7.95 11.95
N LYS A 120 15.49 7.38 12.77
CA LYS A 120 16.93 7.32 12.49
C LYS A 120 17.25 6.42 11.30
N ALA A 121 16.63 5.24 11.24
CA ALA A 121 16.82 4.33 10.12
C ALA A 121 16.25 4.91 8.82
N ILE A 122 15.10 5.60 8.87
CA ILE A 122 14.49 6.29 7.74
C ILE A 122 15.41 7.42 7.25
N GLY A 123 15.87 8.30 8.14
CA GLY A 123 16.80 9.38 7.79
C GLY A 123 18.18 8.91 7.31
N GLY A 124 18.55 7.67 7.62
CA GLY A 124 19.78 7.03 7.14
C GLY A 124 19.66 6.26 5.83
N MET A 125 18.48 6.20 5.21
CA MET A 125 18.26 5.40 3.99
C MET A 125 18.90 6.04 2.75
N LYS A 126 18.94 7.35 2.68
CA LYS A 126 19.56 8.12 1.60
C LYS A 126 20.78 8.88 2.13
N LYS A 127 21.88 8.89 1.36
CA LYS A 127 23.07 9.68 1.68
C LYS A 127 22.85 11.14 1.24
N PRO A 128 23.23 12.12 2.06
CA PRO A 128 23.11 13.52 1.65
C PRO A 128 24.09 13.84 0.53
N GLY A 129 23.59 14.23 -0.63
CA GLY A 129 24.39 14.57 -1.81
C GLY A 129 24.99 15.96 -1.75
N SER A 130 24.30 16.94 -1.14
CA SER A 130 24.71 18.35 -1.07
C SER A 130 25.18 18.78 0.33
N ALA A 131 25.86 19.90 0.43
CA ALA A 131 26.27 20.49 1.70
C ALA A 131 25.04 20.87 2.55
N LYS A 132 23.96 21.36 1.92
CA LYS A 132 22.70 21.70 2.55
C LYS A 132 22.04 20.47 3.15
N GLU A 133 21.93 19.39 2.40
CA GLU A 133 21.34 18.13 2.89
C GLU A 133 22.17 17.53 4.04
N ARG A 134 23.50 17.66 4.00
CA ARG A 134 24.36 17.25 5.12
C ARG A 134 24.09 18.05 6.39
N ALA A 135 23.90 19.38 6.27
CA ALA A 135 23.55 20.21 7.39
C ALA A 135 22.15 19.87 7.94
N GLU A 136 21.15 19.74 7.07
CA GLU A 136 19.80 19.34 7.47
C GLU A 136 19.78 17.97 8.17
N LYS A 137 20.57 17.01 7.65
CA LYS A 137 20.73 15.70 8.30
C LYS A 137 21.38 15.82 9.66
N HIS A 138 22.43 16.61 9.79
CA HIS A 138 23.10 16.84 11.07
C HIS A 138 22.15 17.41 12.10
N ASP A 139 21.38 18.46 11.74
CA ASP A 139 20.41 19.09 12.63
C ASP A 139 19.32 18.10 13.06
N PHE A 140 18.88 17.27 12.12
CA PHE A 140 17.91 16.21 12.39
C PHE A 140 18.47 15.13 13.33
N ASP A 141 19.69 14.65 13.10
CA ASP A 141 20.36 13.66 13.97
C ASP A 141 20.60 14.26 15.37
N GLU A 142 20.89 15.57 15.46
CA GLU A 142 21.02 16.27 16.74
C GLU A 142 19.69 16.37 17.48
N MET A 143 18.61 16.70 16.79
CA MET A 143 17.25 16.72 17.37
C MET A 143 16.89 15.36 17.96
N ILE A 144 17.14 14.25 17.25
CA ILE A 144 16.90 12.91 17.74
C ILE A 144 17.75 12.63 19.00
N ARG A 145 19.02 13.00 18.98
CA ARG A 145 19.94 12.81 20.11
C ARG A 145 19.50 13.58 21.35
N ARG A 146 18.96 14.78 21.17
CA ARG A 146 18.46 15.64 22.25
C ARG A 146 16.98 15.41 22.59
N ALA A 147 16.38 14.35 22.07
CA ALA A 147 14.96 14.06 22.31
C ALA A 147 14.61 13.96 23.81
N ASP A 148 15.55 13.50 24.66
CA ASP A 148 15.35 13.40 26.11
C ASP A 148 15.32 14.76 26.82
N GLU A 149 15.85 15.84 26.19
CA GLU A 149 15.84 17.20 26.71
C GLU A 149 14.53 17.94 26.41
N LEU A 150 13.64 17.33 25.62
CA LEU A 150 12.35 17.93 25.27
C LEU A 150 11.47 18.09 26.52
N PRO A 151 10.70 19.20 26.60
CA PRO A 151 9.80 19.46 27.73
C PRO A 151 8.82 18.27 27.96
N PRO A 152 8.40 18.04 29.21
CA PRO A 152 7.41 16.99 29.53
C PRO A 152 6.12 17.08 28.71
N SER A 153 5.70 18.29 28.31
CA SER A 153 4.55 18.54 27.43
C SER A 153 4.73 17.99 26.02
N MET A 154 5.94 17.63 25.61
CA MET A 154 6.28 17.03 24.32
C MET A 154 6.65 15.54 24.46
N GLY A 155 6.24 14.89 25.54
CA GLY A 155 6.62 13.53 25.87
C GLY A 155 6.29 12.50 24.78
N ALA A 156 5.09 12.58 24.19
CA ALA A 156 4.70 11.67 23.11
C ALA A 156 5.47 11.95 21.80
N PHE A 157 5.82 13.22 21.53
CA PHE A 157 6.69 13.55 20.38
C PHE A 157 8.12 13.02 20.58
N ARG A 158 8.67 13.14 21.79
CA ARG A 158 9.93 12.50 22.18
C ARG A 158 9.91 11.00 21.90
N ASP A 159 8.83 10.32 22.27
CA ASP A 159 8.70 8.88 22.08
C ASP A 159 8.65 8.51 20.56
N VAL A 160 8.00 9.33 19.73
CA VAL A 160 8.08 9.20 18.27
C VAL A 160 9.52 9.29 17.77
N LEU A 161 10.29 10.29 18.24
CA LEU A 161 11.70 10.45 17.84
C LEU A 161 12.58 9.27 18.28
N LYS A 162 12.23 8.62 19.39
CA LYS A 162 12.93 7.42 19.93
C LYS A 162 12.48 6.12 19.27
N GLY A 163 11.53 6.16 18.37
CA GLY A 163 10.99 4.96 17.72
C GLY A 163 10.09 4.13 18.62
N GLU A 164 9.54 4.74 19.65
CA GLU A 164 8.59 4.10 20.56
C GLU A 164 7.16 4.13 20.02
N TRP A 165 6.31 3.25 20.52
CA TRP A 165 4.92 3.24 20.15
C TRP A 165 4.15 4.41 20.73
N VAL A 166 3.44 5.12 19.86
CA VAL A 166 2.44 6.12 20.26
C VAL A 166 1.05 5.70 19.80
N SER A 167 0.05 6.08 20.55
CA SER A 167 -1.35 5.81 20.23
C SER A 167 -2.17 7.08 20.19
N MET A 168 -3.21 7.08 19.37
CA MET A 168 -4.18 8.17 19.27
C MET A 168 -5.58 7.60 19.14
N ASN A 169 -6.58 8.28 19.67
CA ASN A 169 -7.97 7.95 19.44
C ASN A 169 -8.27 8.04 17.92
N SER A 170 -9.03 7.10 17.36
CA SER A 170 -9.34 7.07 15.93
C SER A 170 -9.99 8.34 15.43
N LYS A 171 -10.85 8.99 16.23
CA LYS A 171 -11.48 10.26 15.85
C LYS A 171 -10.46 11.39 15.73
N ASP A 172 -9.55 11.50 16.70
CA ASP A 172 -8.47 12.50 16.67
C ASP A 172 -7.53 12.24 15.48
N PHE A 173 -7.23 10.97 15.19
CA PHE A 173 -6.43 10.58 14.03
C PHE A 173 -7.13 10.93 12.70
N GLU A 174 -8.43 10.68 12.59
CA GLU A 174 -9.24 11.05 11.43
C GLU A 174 -9.25 12.58 11.23
N GLU A 175 -9.44 13.36 12.29
CA GLU A 175 -9.40 14.83 12.23
C GLU A 175 -8.04 15.37 11.79
N LEU A 176 -6.95 14.85 12.35
CA LEU A 176 -5.59 15.22 11.94
C LEU A 176 -5.31 14.83 10.49
N SER A 177 -5.70 13.62 10.12
CA SER A 177 -5.56 13.13 8.75
C SER A 177 -6.37 13.99 7.78
N LYS A 178 -7.56 14.43 8.16
CA LYS A 178 -8.40 15.33 7.38
C LYS A 178 -7.74 16.70 7.22
N LYS A 179 -7.25 17.31 8.30
CA LYS A 179 -6.54 18.59 8.27
C LYS A 179 -5.26 18.54 7.43
N ALA A 180 -4.47 17.45 7.57
CA ALA A 180 -3.28 17.23 6.76
C ALA A 180 -3.61 17.09 5.26
N ARG A 181 -4.71 16.39 4.94
CA ARG A 181 -5.20 16.24 3.55
C ARG A 181 -5.74 17.56 3.00
N GLU A 182 -6.45 18.35 3.79
CA GLU A 182 -6.96 19.67 3.39
C GLU A 182 -5.81 20.63 3.04
N LYS A 183 -4.73 20.65 3.83
CA LYS A 183 -3.50 21.43 3.52
C LYS A 183 -2.83 20.95 2.23
N ASN A 184 -2.85 19.65 1.95
CA ASN A 184 -2.26 19.06 0.75
C ASN A 184 -3.24 18.94 -0.43
N GLY A 185 -4.38 19.67 -0.39
CA GLY A 185 -5.30 19.83 -1.52
C GLY A 185 -6.39 18.76 -1.68
N GLY A 186 -6.94 18.19 -0.64
CA GLY A 186 -8.19 17.44 -0.74
C GLY A 186 -8.46 16.40 0.34
N SER A 187 -9.71 16.37 0.79
CA SER A 187 -10.30 15.23 1.52
C SER A 187 -11.00 14.33 0.52
N PRO A 188 -10.68 13.05 0.43
CA PRO A 188 -11.59 12.11 -0.21
C PRO A 188 -12.90 12.11 0.60
N LYS A 189 -14.02 12.39 -0.04
CA LYS A 189 -15.31 12.03 0.53
C LYS A 189 -15.35 10.50 0.61
N ASP A 190 -15.74 9.98 1.76
CA ASP A 190 -15.96 8.54 1.89
C ASP A 190 -16.98 8.12 0.81
N MET A 191 -16.61 7.12 0.03
CA MET A 191 -17.53 6.54 -0.95
C MET A 191 -18.67 5.88 -0.19
N ASP A 192 -19.91 6.14 -0.63
CA ASP A 192 -21.03 5.40 -0.09
C ASP A 192 -20.97 3.91 -0.46
N LYS A 193 -21.65 3.06 0.28
CA LYS A 193 -21.63 1.61 0.10
C LYS A 193 -22.05 1.15 -1.30
N LYS A 194 -22.95 1.88 -1.92
CA LYS A 194 -23.45 1.58 -3.27
C LYS A 194 -22.34 1.82 -4.28
N THR A 195 -21.65 2.95 -4.17
CA THR A 195 -20.52 3.33 -5.00
C THR A 195 -19.35 2.37 -4.82
N GLU A 196 -19.03 1.98 -3.57
CA GLU A 196 -17.97 1.01 -3.27
C GLU A 196 -18.28 -0.37 -3.88
N LYS A 197 -19.52 -0.84 -3.77
CA LYS A 197 -19.96 -2.09 -4.40
C LYS A 197 -19.89 -2.00 -5.91
N GLN A 198 -20.38 -0.93 -6.51
CA GLN A 198 -20.32 -0.73 -7.96
C GLN A 198 -18.89 -0.69 -8.48
N PHE A 199 -17.97 -0.07 -7.73
CA PHE A 199 -16.54 -0.08 -8.03
C PHE A 199 -15.96 -1.51 -8.00
N SER A 200 -16.25 -2.25 -6.93
CA SER A 200 -15.78 -3.63 -6.77
C SER A 200 -16.31 -4.55 -7.86
N ASP A 201 -17.61 -4.44 -8.17
CA ASP A 201 -18.26 -5.25 -9.21
C ASP A 201 -17.69 -4.88 -10.60
N ALA A 202 -17.47 -3.59 -10.88
CA ALA A 202 -16.88 -3.10 -12.12
C ALA A 202 -15.45 -3.62 -12.31
N LEU A 203 -14.64 -3.54 -11.25
CA LEU A 203 -13.26 -4.03 -11.27
C LEU A 203 -13.22 -5.56 -11.51
N ARG A 204 -14.04 -6.29 -10.77
CA ARG A 204 -14.15 -7.75 -10.94
C ARG A 204 -14.53 -8.11 -12.38
N LYS A 205 -15.56 -7.48 -12.92
CA LYS A 205 -16.05 -7.72 -14.28
C LYS A 205 -14.96 -7.40 -15.31
N ALA A 206 -14.33 -6.23 -15.24
CA ALA A 206 -13.29 -5.83 -16.18
C ALA A 206 -12.11 -6.82 -16.20
N LEU A 207 -11.72 -7.33 -15.04
CA LEU A 207 -10.64 -8.31 -14.94
C LEU A 207 -11.06 -9.69 -15.44
N THR A 208 -12.25 -10.19 -15.09
CA THR A 208 -12.69 -11.54 -15.47
C THR A 208 -13.03 -11.65 -16.95
N GLU A 209 -13.66 -10.63 -17.56
CA GLU A 209 -14.03 -10.65 -18.99
C GLU A 209 -12.83 -10.49 -19.94
N ASN A 210 -11.71 -9.99 -19.43
CA ASN A 210 -10.49 -9.74 -20.23
C ASN A 210 -9.33 -10.66 -19.84
N SER A 211 -9.59 -11.74 -19.12
CA SER A 211 -8.55 -12.67 -18.69
C SER A 211 -8.61 -14.01 -19.39
N HIS A 212 -7.43 -14.57 -19.65
CA HIS A 212 -7.24 -15.98 -19.98
C HIS A 212 -6.54 -16.66 -18.84
N ILE A 213 -7.07 -17.79 -18.38
CA ILE A 213 -6.60 -18.49 -17.19
C ILE A 213 -6.19 -19.91 -17.57
N LYS A 214 -4.94 -20.28 -17.27
CA LYS A 214 -4.45 -21.65 -17.54
C LYS A 214 -3.56 -22.15 -16.41
N GLU A 215 -3.59 -23.45 -16.15
CA GLU A 215 -2.63 -24.12 -15.28
C GLU A 215 -1.28 -24.25 -16.01
N THR A 216 -0.20 -23.90 -15.34
CA THR A 216 1.17 -24.04 -15.88
C THR A 216 1.97 -25.16 -15.23
N GLY A 217 1.32 -25.87 -14.29
CA GLY A 217 1.90 -27.03 -13.59
C GLY A 217 2.29 -26.72 -12.15
N SER A 218 3.01 -27.65 -11.52
CA SER A 218 3.43 -27.52 -10.12
C SER A 218 4.94 -27.28 -10.03
N LYS A 219 5.36 -26.29 -9.22
CA LYS A 219 6.76 -25.95 -8.96
C LYS A 219 6.94 -25.64 -7.49
N ASN A 220 8.01 -26.13 -6.88
CA ASN A 220 8.33 -25.90 -5.46
C ASN A 220 7.20 -26.25 -4.48
N GLY A 221 6.36 -27.23 -4.83
CA GLY A 221 5.23 -27.67 -4.01
C GLY A 221 4.01 -26.73 -4.03
N ALA A 222 3.94 -25.86 -5.03
CA ALA A 222 2.80 -25.01 -5.32
C ALA A 222 2.29 -25.25 -6.75
N ASP A 223 0.98 -25.22 -6.95
CA ASP A 223 0.37 -25.21 -8.27
C ASP A 223 0.40 -23.79 -8.82
N HIS A 224 0.84 -23.64 -10.06
CA HIS A 224 0.95 -22.35 -10.72
C HIS A 224 -0.17 -22.18 -11.74
N ILE A 225 -0.84 -21.05 -11.67
CA ILE A 225 -1.91 -20.63 -12.58
C ILE A 225 -1.50 -19.30 -13.20
N GLU A 226 -1.41 -19.27 -14.51
CA GLU A 226 -1.18 -18.06 -15.28
C GLU A 226 -2.51 -17.38 -15.57
N VAL A 227 -2.61 -16.10 -15.22
CA VAL A 227 -3.74 -15.23 -15.54
C VAL A 227 -3.24 -14.12 -16.42
N THR A 228 -3.62 -14.13 -17.69
CA THR A 228 -3.25 -13.11 -18.68
C THR A 228 -4.40 -12.13 -18.82
N VAL A 229 -4.15 -10.84 -18.61
CA VAL A 229 -5.15 -9.76 -18.68
C VAL A 229 -4.74 -8.75 -19.75
N SER A 230 -5.62 -8.48 -20.70
CA SER A 230 -5.41 -7.39 -21.67
C SER A 230 -5.61 -6.04 -20.98
N ALA A 231 -4.50 -5.36 -20.66
CA ALA A 231 -4.49 -4.16 -19.81
C ALA A 231 -5.39 -3.05 -20.35
N ARG A 232 -5.26 -2.71 -21.66
CA ARG A 232 -6.05 -1.65 -22.28
C ARG A 232 -7.54 -1.98 -22.35
N LYS A 233 -7.89 -3.23 -22.67
CA LYS A 233 -9.30 -3.66 -22.66
C LYS A 233 -9.90 -3.58 -21.27
N ALA A 234 -9.19 -4.13 -20.27
CA ALA A 234 -9.63 -4.06 -18.87
C ALA A 234 -9.80 -2.61 -18.40
N ALA A 235 -8.87 -1.71 -18.74
CA ALA A 235 -8.97 -0.29 -18.42
C ALA A 235 -10.19 0.39 -19.12
N LYS A 236 -10.46 0.02 -20.36
CA LYS A 236 -11.63 0.54 -21.12
C LYS A 236 -12.94 0.09 -20.48
N ASP A 237 -13.09 -1.20 -20.20
CA ASP A 237 -14.30 -1.76 -19.62
C ASP A 237 -14.51 -1.26 -18.19
N LEU A 238 -13.43 -1.12 -17.41
CA LEU A 238 -13.46 -0.51 -16.09
C LEU A 238 -13.95 0.95 -16.17
N LYS A 239 -13.39 1.76 -17.07
CA LYS A 239 -13.81 3.15 -17.28
C LYS A 239 -15.28 3.24 -17.67
N GLU A 240 -15.76 2.38 -18.56
CA GLU A 240 -17.16 2.35 -18.97
C GLU A 240 -18.09 1.94 -17.81
N ALA A 241 -17.71 0.92 -17.05
CA ALA A 241 -18.47 0.45 -15.89
C ALA A 241 -18.51 1.47 -14.74
N LEU A 242 -17.49 2.32 -14.63
CA LEU A 242 -17.40 3.36 -13.59
C LEU A 242 -18.03 4.71 -13.99
N LYS A 243 -18.39 4.92 -15.25
CA LYS A 243 -19.08 6.16 -15.70
C LYS A 243 -20.23 6.59 -14.79
N PRO A 244 -21.16 5.69 -14.36
CA PRO A 244 -22.27 6.09 -13.51
C PRO A 244 -21.88 6.68 -12.15
N ILE A 245 -20.68 6.39 -11.67
CA ILE A 245 -20.16 6.83 -10.37
C ILE A 245 -18.92 7.73 -10.50
N GLU A 246 -18.56 8.15 -11.71
CA GLU A 246 -17.34 8.93 -11.98
C GLU A 246 -17.30 10.24 -11.19
N SER A 247 -18.43 10.94 -11.05
CA SER A 247 -18.52 12.17 -10.26
C SER A 247 -18.20 11.94 -8.78
N GLN A 248 -18.66 10.81 -8.23
CA GLN A 248 -18.41 10.44 -6.83
C GLN A 248 -16.97 10.00 -6.62
N LEU A 249 -16.41 9.24 -7.56
CA LEU A 249 -14.99 8.85 -7.57
C LEU A 249 -14.07 10.08 -7.71
N SER A 250 -14.41 11.00 -8.59
CA SER A 250 -13.66 12.26 -8.77
C SER A 250 -13.69 13.11 -7.51
N ALA A 251 -14.84 13.18 -6.83
CA ALA A 251 -14.99 13.90 -5.55
C ALA A 251 -14.17 13.23 -4.44
N ALA A 252 -14.07 11.89 -4.42
CA ALA A 252 -13.24 11.14 -3.49
C ALA A 252 -11.73 11.23 -3.82
N GLY A 253 -11.39 11.32 -5.13
CA GLY A 253 -10.01 11.34 -5.66
C GLY A 253 -9.44 12.70 -6.02
N LYS A 254 -9.92 13.81 -5.45
CA LYS A 254 -9.43 15.18 -5.70
C LYS A 254 -9.65 15.67 -7.14
N GLY A 255 -10.75 15.30 -7.77
CA GLY A 255 -11.04 15.69 -9.14
C GLY A 255 -10.16 15.01 -10.20
N LYS A 256 -9.35 14.04 -9.80
CA LYS A 256 -8.61 13.22 -10.77
C LYS A 256 -9.61 12.40 -11.59
N LYS A 257 -9.58 12.59 -12.89
CA LYS A 257 -10.36 11.77 -13.83
C LYS A 257 -9.83 10.35 -13.82
N LEU A 258 -10.71 9.39 -14.14
CA LEU A 258 -10.25 8.03 -14.40
C LEU A 258 -9.18 8.05 -15.49
N PRO A 259 -8.11 7.24 -15.38
CA PRO A 259 -7.07 7.17 -16.39
C PRO A 259 -7.67 6.94 -17.80
N ASP A 260 -7.11 7.61 -18.81
CA ASP A 260 -7.53 7.34 -20.16
C ASP A 260 -7.05 5.94 -20.58
N PRO A 261 -7.93 5.04 -21.02
CA PRO A 261 -7.52 3.73 -21.50
C PRO A 261 -6.46 3.79 -22.62
N ASN A 262 -6.40 4.89 -23.37
CA ASN A 262 -5.38 5.08 -24.41
C ASN A 262 -3.99 5.38 -23.84
N GLU A 263 -3.91 5.81 -22.57
CA GLU A 263 -2.64 5.97 -21.86
C GLU A 263 -2.09 4.65 -21.32
N VAL A 264 -2.97 3.63 -21.19
CA VAL A 264 -2.58 2.27 -20.80
C VAL A 264 -1.97 1.56 -22.01
N PRO A 265 -0.79 0.93 -21.87
CA PRO A 265 -0.16 0.18 -22.95
C PRO A 265 -1.09 -0.90 -23.53
N ASP A 266 -1.05 -1.08 -24.88
CA ASP A 266 -1.81 -2.12 -25.55
C ASP A 266 -1.04 -3.44 -25.52
N GLN A 267 -0.99 -4.02 -24.33
CA GLN A 267 -0.27 -5.27 -24.08
C GLN A 267 -0.94 -6.08 -22.99
N ASP A 268 -0.62 -7.35 -22.98
CA ASP A 268 -1.09 -8.26 -21.95
C ASP A 268 -0.18 -8.19 -20.71
N VAL A 269 -0.82 -8.17 -19.54
CA VAL A 269 -0.14 -8.37 -18.25
C VAL A 269 -0.38 -9.79 -17.80
N VAL A 270 0.70 -10.49 -17.51
CA VAL A 270 0.68 -11.88 -17.05
C VAL A 270 0.91 -11.91 -15.56
N PHE A 271 -0.03 -12.49 -14.84
CA PHE A 271 0.07 -12.78 -13.42
C PHE A 271 0.37 -14.27 -13.23
N ASP A 272 1.43 -14.59 -12.52
CA ASP A 272 1.68 -15.95 -12.04
C ASP A 272 1.14 -16.08 -10.61
N VAL A 273 0.11 -16.91 -10.46
CA VAL A 273 -0.56 -17.15 -9.19
C VAL A 273 -0.17 -18.55 -8.69
N ALA A 274 0.58 -18.58 -7.58
CA ALA A 274 0.96 -19.84 -6.96
C ALA A 274 0.00 -20.20 -5.81
N LEU A 275 -0.49 -21.43 -5.84
CA LEU A 275 -1.38 -22.00 -4.83
C LEU A 275 -0.66 -23.12 -4.06
N LYS A 276 -0.57 -22.99 -2.75
CA LYS A 276 0.00 -24.02 -1.86
C LYS A 276 -1.11 -24.65 -1.00
N GLY A 277 -1.34 -25.93 -1.20
CA GLY A 277 -2.46 -26.61 -0.53
C GLY A 277 -3.82 -26.00 -0.86
N GLY A 278 -3.99 -25.46 -2.09
CA GLY A 278 -5.21 -24.81 -2.55
C GLY A 278 -5.49 -23.44 -1.89
N ARG A 279 -4.48 -22.79 -1.31
CA ARG A 279 -4.51 -21.42 -0.78
C ARG A 279 -3.57 -20.56 -1.57
N LEU A 280 -3.88 -19.26 -1.70
CA LEU A 280 -2.98 -18.29 -2.28
C LEU A 280 -1.65 -18.27 -1.50
N SER A 281 -0.55 -18.39 -2.22
CA SER A 281 0.81 -18.31 -1.69
C SER A 281 1.52 -17.07 -2.21
N THR A 282 1.55 -16.89 -3.54
CA THR A 282 2.14 -15.68 -4.17
C THR A 282 1.36 -15.28 -5.41
N ILE A 283 1.41 -13.99 -5.72
CA ILE A 283 1.02 -13.43 -7.02
C ILE A 283 2.20 -12.61 -7.49
N SER A 284 2.75 -12.95 -8.65
CA SER A 284 3.85 -12.20 -9.26
C SER A 284 3.44 -11.66 -10.63
N TYR A 285 3.85 -10.44 -10.95
CA TYR A 285 3.58 -9.80 -12.24
C TYR A 285 4.61 -8.72 -12.55
N ASP A 286 4.70 -8.30 -13.81
CA ASP A 286 5.55 -7.21 -14.24
C ASP A 286 4.76 -5.91 -14.30
N ALA A 287 4.96 -5.03 -13.30
CA ALA A 287 4.29 -3.74 -13.22
C ALA A 287 4.72 -2.76 -14.33
N GLY A 288 5.90 -2.96 -14.94
CA GLY A 288 6.35 -2.17 -16.08
C GLY A 288 5.45 -2.29 -17.32
N ARG A 289 4.63 -3.33 -17.37
CA ARG A 289 3.63 -3.48 -18.43
C ARG A 289 2.37 -2.65 -18.25
N LEU A 290 2.18 -2.04 -17.07
CA LEU A 290 0.99 -1.25 -16.76
C LEU A 290 1.15 0.24 -17.10
N ASP A 291 2.37 0.70 -17.28
CA ASP A 291 2.68 2.11 -17.54
C ASP A 291 3.65 2.25 -18.73
N LYS A 292 3.30 3.10 -19.68
CA LYS A 292 4.13 3.39 -20.86
C LYS A 292 5.41 4.16 -20.55
N ASP A 293 5.43 4.86 -19.43
CA ASP A 293 6.56 5.67 -18.98
C ASP A 293 7.58 4.82 -18.20
N VAL A 294 7.29 3.53 -17.98
CA VAL A 294 8.21 2.56 -17.40
C VAL A 294 8.98 1.81 -18.48
N HIS A 295 10.29 1.92 -18.47
CA HIS A 295 11.19 1.30 -19.43
C HIS A 295 11.85 0.04 -18.86
N GLY A 296 11.39 -1.13 -19.30
CA GLY A 296 11.93 -2.41 -18.86
C GLY A 296 10.99 -3.18 -17.94
N LYS A 297 11.54 -4.12 -17.18
CA LYS A 297 10.78 -4.96 -16.25
C LYS A 297 10.78 -4.36 -14.85
N LEU A 298 9.63 -4.38 -14.22
CA LEU A 298 9.46 -4.02 -12.82
C LEU A 298 8.66 -5.13 -12.11
N PRO A 299 9.29 -6.29 -11.83
CA PRO A 299 8.60 -7.42 -11.23
C PRO A 299 8.18 -7.12 -9.80
N VAL A 300 6.91 -7.36 -9.52
CA VAL A 300 6.28 -7.23 -8.21
C VAL A 300 5.84 -8.60 -7.74
N THR A 301 6.14 -8.94 -6.50
CA THR A 301 5.61 -10.13 -5.84
C THR A 301 4.75 -9.73 -4.64
N ILE A 302 3.56 -10.34 -4.57
CA ILE A 302 2.64 -10.27 -3.45
C ILE A 302 2.63 -11.66 -2.81
N GLY A 303 3.29 -11.80 -1.66
CA GLY A 303 3.28 -13.03 -0.86
C GLY A 303 2.10 -13.02 0.11
N PHE A 304 1.38 -14.12 0.20
CA PHE A 304 0.33 -14.31 1.19
C PHE A 304 0.91 -15.09 2.36
N GLY A 305 0.99 -14.43 3.52
CA GLY A 305 1.39 -15.08 4.77
C GLY A 305 0.40 -16.18 5.13
N GLY A 306 0.90 -17.30 5.69
CA GLY A 306 0.08 -18.45 6.08
C GLY A 306 -1.09 -18.04 7.00
N LYS A 307 -1.16 -18.58 8.23
CA LYS A 307 -2.17 -18.14 9.21
C LYS A 307 -1.58 -17.02 10.07
N PRO A 308 -1.74 -15.74 9.70
CA PRO A 308 -1.26 -14.64 10.53
C PRO A 308 -2.02 -14.66 11.87
N GLY A 309 -1.32 -14.28 12.94
CA GLY A 309 -1.98 -13.99 14.21
C GLY A 309 -2.88 -12.75 14.11
N PRO A 310 -3.75 -12.53 15.10
CA PRO A 310 -4.55 -11.31 15.16
C PRO A 310 -3.65 -10.09 15.29
N VAL A 311 -4.08 -8.98 14.70
CA VAL A 311 -3.47 -7.68 14.95
C VAL A 311 -3.80 -7.28 16.39
N THR A 312 -2.76 -7.04 17.20
CA THR A 312 -2.90 -6.72 18.64
C THR A 312 -2.35 -5.35 18.96
N ALA A 313 -2.85 -4.75 20.04
CA ALA A 313 -2.31 -3.49 20.54
C ALA A 313 -0.85 -3.69 20.99
N PRO A 314 0.06 -2.78 20.64
CA PRO A 314 1.41 -2.84 21.15
C PRO A 314 1.46 -2.50 22.63
N SER A 315 2.34 -3.15 23.37
CA SER A 315 2.58 -2.82 24.77
C SER A 315 3.32 -1.49 24.91
N GLY A 316 3.02 -0.72 25.95
CA GLY A 316 3.75 0.50 26.30
C GLY A 316 3.45 1.70 25.39
N ALA A 317 2.49 1.63 24.48
CA ALA A 317 2.13 2.76 23.64
C ALA A 317 1.61 3.93 24.45
N LYS A 318 2.24 5.10 24.30
CA LYS A 318 1.84 6.34 24.98
C LYS A 318 0.82 7.10 24.16
N GLU A 319 -0.11 7.77 24.84
CA GLU A 319 -1.14 8.54 24.16
C GLU A 319 -0.57 9.87 23.65
N LEU A 320 -0.68 10.07 22.32
CA LEU A 320 -0.33 11.32 21.66
C LEU A 320 -1.59 12.16 21.51
N LYS A 321 -1.61 13.31 22.16
CA LYS A 321 -2.71 14.28 22.05
C LYS A 321 -2.48 15.17 20.82
N PRO A 322 -3.53 15.50 20.04
CA PRO A 322 -3.41 16.37 18.87
C PRO A 322 -2.74 17.71 19.16
N GLN A 323 -2.97 18.27 20.35
CA GLN A 323 -2.38 19.53 20.80
C GLN A 323 -0.87 19.44 21.00
N GLU A 324 -0.37 18.31 21.50
CA GLU A 324 1.07 18.06 21.68
C GLU A 324 1.78 17.99 20.32
N LEU A 325 1.17 17.33 19.33
CA LEU A 325 1.70 17.25 17.98
C LEU A 325 1.73 18.63 17.29
N LEU A 326 0.66 19.41 17.41
CA LEU A 326 0.61 20.78 16.89
C LEU A 326 1.64 21.67 17.57
N GLY A 327 1.78 21.60 18.90
CA GLY A 327 2.78 22.35 19.64
C GLY A 327 4.21 21.99 19.22
N ALA A 328 4.50 20.72 19.00
CA ALA A 328 5.80 20.26 18.51
C ALA A 328 6.11 20.80 17.10
N ILE A 329 5.15 20.72 16.18
CA ILE A 329 5.31 21.24 14.81
C ILE A 329 5.52 22.77 14.82
N MET A 330 4.75 23.50 15.61
CA MET A 330 4.87 24.96 15.72
C MET A 330 6.20 25.38 16.39
N GLY A 331 6.65 24.64 17.41
CA GLY A 331 7.94 24.87 18.05
C GLY A 331 9.10 24.69 17.09
N LEU A 332 9.10 23.62 16.31
CA LEU A 332 10.13 23.37 15.29
C LEU A 332 10.12 24.43 14.14
N ALA A 333 8.94 24.92 13.78
CA ALA A 333 8.82 25.99 12.78
C ALA A 333 9.40 27.33 13.30
N ALA A 334 9.13 27.66 14.57
CA ALA A 334 9.63 28.89 15.21
C ALA A 334 11.16 28.89 15.40
N GLU A 335 11.77 27.72 15.68
CA GLU A 335 13.24 27.61 15.75
C GLU A 335 13.91 27.82 14.39
N LYS A 336 13.29 27.36 13.29
CA LYS A 336 13.80 27.63 11.94
C LYS A 336 13.78 29.11 11.58
N ASP A 337 12.74 29.85 11.95
CA ASP A 337 12.63 31.28 11.66
C ASP A 337 13.61 32.11 12.51
N ASN A 338 13.92 31.69 13.72
CA ASN A 338 14.91 32.36 14.59
C ASN A 338 16.38 32.13 14.12
N ASN A 339 16.69 31.01 13.47
CA ASN A 339 18.02 30.72 12.93
C ASN A 339 18.30 31.41 11.58
N LEU A 340 17.28 32.00 10.94
CA LEU A 340 17.41 32.76 9.70
C LEU A 340 17.64 34.28 9.92
N SER A 341 17.67 34.74 11.19
CA SER A 341 17.80 36.14 11.57
C SER A 341 19.11 36.47 12.31
N LEU A 342 20.16 35.67 12.15
CA LEU A 342 21.54 35.97 12.58
C LEU A 342 22.49 35.83 11.35
#